data_a9daddb76b598aa9e1cc515041f8ba4a
#
_entry.id   a9daddb76b598aa9e1cc515041f8ba4a
#
_cell.length_a   1.000
_cell.length_b   1.000
_cell.length_c   1.000
_cell.angle_alpha   90.00
_cell.angle_beta   90.00
_cell.angle_gamma   90.00
#
_symmetry.space_group_name_H-M   'P 1'
#
loop_
_entity.id
_entity.type
_entity.pdbx_description
1 polymer ?
#
loop_
_entity_poly.entity_id
_entity_poly.type
_entity_poly.pdbx_seq_one_letter_code
_entity_poly.pdbx_strand_id
1 'polypeptide(L)'
;SDLPQVILAIVVDRQGWPIAWEVMPGNRADSKAFGELIGLLRKRFQIGRVIVVVDRGMVSEQNLELMTHNEEFPFAFIVMCRMRKQKEVTEEVLSRGGRYHELSKKLKVKEVEVKGHRYIVCLNEEEAEKDAAAREAILERLRKVLEQRGTKALVGNRGFARFVKMEKGSVR
;
A
#
# COMPACT_ATOMS: atom_id res chain seq x y z
N SER A 1 -18.80 3.83 14.09
CA SER A 1 -19.73 2.69 14.19
C SER A 1 -19.86 2.35 15.67
N ASP A 2 -21.10 2.37 16.19
CA ASP A 2 -21.37 2.11 17.62
C ASP A 2 -21.53 0.61 17.91
N LEU A 3 -21.33 -0.25 16.89
CA LEU A 3 -21.41 -1.69 17.04
C LEU A 3 -20.02 -2.29 17.37
N PRO A 4 -19.97 -3.26 18.29
CA PRO A 4 -18.77 -4.02 18.55
C PRO A 4 -18.27 -4.69 17.26
N GLN A 5 -16.98 -4.57 16.99
CA GLN A 5 -16.34 -5.19 15.83
C GLN A 5 -15.27 -6.17 16.30
N VAL A 6 -15.05 -7.21 15.52
CA VAL A 6 -13.96 -8.16 15.71
C VAL A 6 -13.16 -8.28 14.42
N ILE A 7 -11.88 -8.55 14.56
CA ILE A 7 -11.01 -8.96 13.45
C ILE A 7 -10.97 -10.48 13.45
N LEU A 8 -11.32 -11.07 12.32
CA LEU A 8 -11.18 -12.50 12.09
C LEU A 8 -9.97 -12.72 11.19
N ALA A 9 -8.94 -13.38 11.71
CA ALA A 9 -7.81 -13.85 10.93
C ALA A 9 -7.99 -15.33 10.60
N ILE A 10 -7.85 -15.68 9.33
CA ILE A 10 -7.95 -17.07 8.85
C ILE A 10 -6.63 -17.42 8.17
N VAL A 11 -6.06 -18.54 8.57
CA VAL A 11 -4.88 -19.13 7.95
C VAL A 11 -5.34 -20.25 7.04
N VAL A 12 -4.90 -20.21 5.80
CA VAL A 12 -5.26 -21.24 4.80
C VAL A 12 -4.00 -21.91 4.26
N ASP A 13 -4.15 -23.14 3.81
CA ASP A 13 -3.09 -23.84 3.08
C ASP A 13 -3.00 -23.37 1.61
N ARG A 14 -2.13 -24.02 0.82
CA ARG A 14 -1.95 -23.69 -0.61
C ARG A 14 -3.18 -23.93 -1.47
N GLN A 15 -4.08 -24.80 -1.03
CA GLN A 15 -5.34 -25.12 -1.70
C GLN A 15 -6.49 -24.23 -1.26
N GLY A 16 -6.26 -23.35 -0.27
CA GLY A 16 -7.28 -22.45 0.29
C GLY A 16 -8.07 -23.06 1.44
N TRP A 17 -7.70 -24.23 1.97
CA TRP A 17 -8.36 -24.83 3.11
C TRP A 17 -7.96 -24.12 4.41
N PRO A 18 -8.92 -23.75 5.26
CA PRO A 18 -8.61 -23.15 6.53
C PRO A 18 -7.97 -24.16 7.48
N ILE A 19 -6.77 -23.82 7.98
CA ILE A 19 -6.01 -24.65 8.92
C ILE A 19 -5.97 -24.07 10.33
N ALA A 20 -6.21 -22.77 10.45
CA ALA A 20 -6.34 -22.08 11.72
C ALA A 20 -7.16 -20.79 11.59
N TRP A 21 -7.71 -20.34 12.71
CA TRP A 21 -8.33 -19.02 12.83
C TRP A 21 -7.98 -18.40 14.17
N GLU A 22 -8.06 -17.06 14.21
CA GLU A 22 -7.92 -16.26 15.42
C GLU A 22 -8.93 -15.13 15.40
N VAL A 23 -9.53 -14.83 16.56
CA VAL A 23 -10.47 -13.73 16.73
C VAL A 23 -9.85 -12.69 17.64
N MET A 24 -9.76 -11.47 17.16
CA MET A 24 -9.12 -10.37 17.88
C MET A 24 -10.10 -9.19 18.02
N PRO A 25 -9.92 -8.30 19.04
CA PRO A 25 -10.72 -7.09 19.18
C PRO A 25 -10.62 -6.19 17.95
N GLY A 26 -11.75 -5.72 17.43
CA GLY A 26 -11.84 -4.94 16.19
C GLY A 26 -11.28 -3.52 16.26
N ASN A 27 -10.96 -3.03 17.46
CA ASN A 27 -10.31 -1.73 17.67
C ASN A 27 -8.78 -1.77 17.54
N ARG A 28 -8.20 -2.93 17.21
CA ARG A 28 -6.76 -3.06 16.97
C ARG A 28 -6.37 -2.55 15.59
N ALA A 29 -5.18 -1.96 15.50
CA ALA A 29 -4.57 -1.68 14.21
C ALA A 29 -4.14 -2.99 13.53
N ASP A 30 -4.39 -3.11 12.23
CA ASP A 30 -4.07 -4.30 11.42
C ASP A 30 -2.61 -4.73 11.57
N SER A 31 -1.69 -3.78 11.69
CA SER A 31 -0.27 -4.05 11.88
C SER A 31 0.06 -4.74 13.21
N LYS A 32 -0.67 -4.41 14.29
CA LYS A 32 -0.50 -5.09 15.59
C LYS A 32 -1.09 -6.49 15.56
N ALA A 33 -2.28 -6.64 14.98
CA ALA A 33 -2.93 -7.92 14.79
C ALA A 33 -2.06 -8.89 13.98
N PHE A 34 -1.40 -8.38 12.94
CA PHE A 34 -0.47 -9.16 12.12
C PHE A 34 0.73 -9.67 12.92
N GLY A 35 1.40 -8.83 13.71
CA GLY A 35 2.56 -9.24 14.52
C GLY A 35 2.20 -10.35 15.51
N GLU A 36 1.05 -10.25 16.18
CA GLU A 36 0.55 -11.28 17.09
C GLU A 36 0.23 -12.59 16.36
N LEU A 37 -0.41 -12.51 15.21
CA LEU A 37 -0.73 -13.68 14.39
C LEU A 37 0.52 -14.44 13.95
N ILE A 38 1.55 -13.74 13.49
CA ILE A 38 2.84 -14.36 13.14
C ILE A 38 3.45 -15.08 14.35
N GLY A 39 3.41 -14.47 15.54
CA GLY A 39 3.88 -15.10 16.76
C GLY A 39 3.09 -16.36 17.13
N LEU A 40 1.77 -16.36 16.96
CA LEU A 40 0.90 -17.52 17.21
C LEU A 40 1.18 -18.65 16.22
N LEU A 41 1.29 -18.33 14.93
CA LEU A 41 1.60 -19.32 13.89
C LEU A 41 2.94 -20.02 14.16
N ARG A 42 3.95 -19.30 14.60
CA ARG A 42 5.25 -19.89 14.97
C ARG A 42 5.16 -20.86 16.13
N LYS A 43 4.41 -20.50 17.17
CA LYS A 43 4.24 -21.36 18.36
C LYS A 43 3.39 -22.59 18.11
N ARG A 44 2.36 -22.46 17.27
CA ARG A 44 1.33 -23.50 17.08
C ARG A 44 1.67 -24.46 15.96
N PHE A 45 2.27 -23.95 14.89
CA PHE A 45 2.63 -24.74 13.73
C PHE A 45 4.15 -24.71 13.58
N GLN A 46 4.81 -25.83 13.75
CA GLN A 46 6.25 -26.00 13.51
C GLN A 46 6.55 -25.93 11.99
N ILE A 47 6.18 -24.81 11.35
CA ILE A 47 6.28 -24.65 9.91
C ILE A 47 7.72 -24.22 9.57
N GLY A 48 8.44 -25.05 8.83
CA GLY A 48 9.84 -24.79 8.49
C GLY A 48 10.07 -23.65 7.52
N ARG A 49 9.12 -23.35 6.62
CA ARG A 49 9.22 -22.26 5.65
C ARG A 49 7.87 -21.60 5.41
N VAL A 50 7.80 -20.32 5.67
CA VAL A 50 6.59 -19.49 5.44
C VAL A 50 6.91 -18.39 4.46
N ILE A 51 6.02 -18.18 3.49
CA ILE A 51 6.00 -16.98 2.65
C ILE A 51 4.80 -16.16 3.09
N VAL A 52 5.07 -14.98 3.63
CA VAL A 52 4.04 -14.05 4.11
C VAL A 52 3.69 -13.08 2.99
N VAL A 53 2.43 -13.02 2.63
CA VAL A 53 1.92 -12.05 1.64
C VAL A 53 0.98 -11.11 2.35
N VAL A 54 1.31 -9.81 2.35
CA VAL A 54 0.52 -8.81 3.08
C VAL A 54 0.29 -7.55 2.27
N ASP A 55 -0.88 -6.95 2.49
CA ASP A 55 -1.24 -5.67 1.91
C ASP A 55 -0.54 -4.51 2.65
N ARG A 56 -0.46 -3.38 1.99
CA ARG A 56 0.16 -2.12 2.47
C ARG A 56 -0.38 -1.62 3.81
N GLY A 57 -1.61 -1.98 4.19
CA GLY A 57 -2.22 -1.61 5.46
C GLY A 57 -1.58 -2.28 6.66
N MET A 58 -1.07 -3.48 6.46
CA MET A 58 -0.48 -4.34 7.48
C MET A 58 1.04 -4.15 7.62
N VAL A 59 1.66 -3.40 6.70
CA VAL A 59 3.11 -3.16 6.70
C VAL A 59 3.46 -2.02 7.64
N SER A 60 4.24 -2.32 8.68
CA SER A 60 4.92 -1.36 9.54
C SER A 60 6.41 -1.69 9.58
N GLU A 61 7.26 -0.73 9.96
CA GLU A 61 8.69 -0.98 10.13
C GLU A 61 8.93 -2.13 11.12
N GLN A 62 8.21 -2.15 12.23
CA GLN A 62 8.28 -3.23 13.22
C GLN A 62 7.92 -4.60 12.63
N ASN A 63 6.89 -4.67 11.78
CA ASN A 63 6.50 -5.93 11.15
C ASN A 63 7.53 -6.39 10.10
N LEU A 64 8.14 -5.46 9.39
CA LEU A 64 9.24 -5.77 8.48
C LEU A 64 10.47 -6.28 9.24
N GLU A 65 10.83 -5.65 10.35
CA GLU A 65 11.90 -6.10 11.22
C GLU A 65 11.64 -7.50 11.79
N LEU A 66 10.41 -7.77 12.24
CA LEU A 66 10.01 -9.11 12.69
C LEU A 66 10.18 -10.19 11.61
N MET A 67 9.96 -9.83 10.34
CA MET A 67 10.11 -10.76 9.22
C MET A 67 11.55 -10.90 8.74
N THR A 68 12.36 -9.84 8.82
CA THR A 68 13.73 -9.81 8.27
C THR A 68 14.79 -10.25 9.27
N HIS A 69 14.67 -9.86 10.54
CA HIS A 69 15.73 -10.08 11.54
C HIS A 69 15.48 -11.27 12.46
N ASN A 70 14.62 -12.19 12.07
CA ASN A 70 14.33 -13.35 12.87
C ASN A 70 15.27 -14.51 12.50
N GLU A 71 16.35 -14.68 13.25
CA GLU A 71 17.36 -15.70 13.02
C GLU A 71 16.83 -17.13 13.16
N GLU A 72 15.86 -17.35 14.06
CA GLU A 72 15.27 -18.68 14.26
C GLU A 72 14.39 -19.15 13.12
N PHE A 73 13.69 -18.20 12.43
CA PHE A 73 12.81 -18.52 11.30
C PHE A 73 12.76 -17.35 10.31
N PRO A 74 13.63 -17.31 9.30
CA PRO A 74 13.58 -16.29 8.30
C PRO A 74 12.28 -16.47 7.46
N PHE A 75 11.37 -15.50 7.58
CA PHE A 75 10.19 -15.46 6.71
C PHE A 75 10.58 -14.89 5.36
N ALA A 76 10.25 -15.59 4.29
CA ALA A 76 10.15 -14.94 3.00
C ALA A 76 8.86 -14.11 2.98
N PHE A 77 8.88 -12.91 2.40
CA PHE A 77 7.70 -12.05 2.36
C PHE A 77 7.52 -11.34 1.03
N ILE A 78 6.28 -11.08 0.70
CA ILE A 78 5.87 -10.20 -0.38
C ILE A 78 4.96 -9.15 0.26
N VAL A 79 5.42 -7.90 0.26
CA VAL A 79 4.69 -6.78 0.87
C VAL A 79 4.40 -5.70 -0.17
N MET A 80 3.19 -5.16 -0.12
CA MET A 80 2.81 -4.06 -0.98
C MET A 80 3.27 -2.73 -0.37
N CYS A 81 4.15 -2.01 -1.06
CA CYS A 81 4.70 -0.74 -0.58
C CYS A 81 3.75 0.45 -0.77
N ARG A 82 3.83 1.43 0.14
CA ARG A 82 3.08 2.70 0.05
C ARG A 82 3.87 3.71 -0.78
N MET A 83 3.65 3.74 -2.09
CA MET A 83 4.40 4.58 -3.04
C MET A 83 4.50 6.06 -2.64
N ARG A 84 3.46 6.65 -2.01
CA ARG A 84 3.42 8.09 -1.68
C ARG A 84 3.95 8.45 -0.30
N LYS A 85 4.16 7.48 0.58
CA LYS A 85 4.54 7.73 1.99
C LYS A 85 5.93 7.23 2.34
N GLN A 86 6.50 6.35 1.55
CA GLN A 86 7.84 5.81 1.76
C GLN A 86 8.83 6.54 0.86
N LYS A 87 9.68 7.37 1.46
CA LYS A 87 10.71 8.14 0.74
C LYS A 87 11.62 7.24 -0.09
N GLU A 88 12.04 6.11 0.46
CA GLU A 88 12.86 5.13 -0.25
C GLU A 88 12.20 4.66 -1.55
N VAL A 89 10.89 4.38 -1.52
CA VAL A 89 10.17 3.96 -2.72
C VAL A 89 10.10 5.09 -3.76
N THR A 90 9.78 6.31 -3.33
CA THR A 90 9.63 7.45 -4.26
C THR A 90 10.97 7.93 -4.80
N GLU A 91 12.00 8.02 -3.96
CA GLU A 91 13.26 8.66 -4.30
C GLU A 91 14.29 7.66 -4.86
N GLU A 92 14.29 6.42 -4.38
CA GLU A 92 15.29 5.43 -4.77
C GLU A 92 14.72 4.35 -5.71
N VAL A 93 13.59 3.72 -5.38
CA VAL A 93 13.05 2.61 -6.19
C VAL A 93 12.47 3.09 -7.51
N LEU A 94 11.59 4.10 -7.48
CA LEU A 94 10.91 4.59 -8.69
C LEU A 94 11.85 5.37 -9.64
N SER A 95 12.88 6.02 -9.09
CA SER A 95 13.89 6.74 -9.88
C SER A 95 14.87 5.83 -10.60
N ARG A 96 15.05 4.59 -10.14
CA ARG A 96 15.95 3.63 -10.78
C ARG A 96 15.50 3.28 -12.18
N GLY A 97 16.39 3.41 -13.14
CA GLY A 97 16.21 2.88 -14.49
C GLY A 97 15.97 1.37 -14.47
N GLY A 98 15.53 0.82 -15.57
CA GLY A 98 15.32 -0.61 -15.74
C GLY A 98 14.33 -0.89 -16.86
N ARG A 99 14.51 -2.04 -17.51
CA ARG A 99 13.63 -2.46 -18.59
C ARG A 99 12.37 -3.10 -18.00
N TYR A 100 11.20 -2.65 -18.46
CA TYR A 100 9.95 -3.31 -18.15
C TYR A 100 9.78 -4.57 -19.00
N HIS A 101 9.33 -5.63 -18.36
CA HIS A 101 8.91 -6.88 -19.01
C HIS A 101 7.39 -6.96 -18.98
N GLU A 102 6.80 -7.35 -20.09
CA GLU A 102 5.35 -7.54 -20.18
C GLU A 102 4.97 -8.87 -19.53
N LEU A 103 4.13 -8.82 -18.51
CA LEU A 103 3.55 -10.00 -17.85
C LEU A 103 2.21 -10.40 -18.49
N SER A 104 1.45 -9.40 -18.93
CA SER A 104 0.20 -9.58 -19.66
C SER A 104 -0.05 -8.33 -20.51
N LYS A 105 -1.09 -8.36 -21.38
CA LYS A 105 -1.40 -7.28 -22.34
C LYS A 105 -1.38 -5.86 -21.80
N LYS A 106 -1.57 -5.67 -20.48
CA LYS A 106 -1.66 -4.34 -19.86
C LYS A 106 -0.84 -4.22 -18.57
N LEU A 107 -0.13 -5.29 -18.18
CA LEU A 107 0.68 -5.31 -16.97
C LEU A 107 2.15 -5.48 -17.31
N LYS A 108 2.94 -4.48 -16.98
CA LYS A 108 4.39 -4.48 -17.13
C LYS A 108 5.06 -4.43 -15.77
N VAL A 109 6.16 -5.13 -15.62
CA VAL A 109 6.93 -5.15 -14.37
C VAL A 109 8.40 -4.90 -14.63
N LYS A 110 9.06 -4.24 -13.69
CA LYS A 110 10.52 -4.19 -13.63
C LYS A 110 10.98 -4.56 -12.23
N GLU A 111 12.14 -5.17 -12.15
CA GLU A 111 12.82 -5.48 -10.91
C GLU A 111 13.87 -4.43 -10.61
N VAL A 112 13.93 -4.00 -9.34
CA VAL A 112 14.89 -3.02 -8.83
C VAL A 112 15.41 -3.51 -7.49
N GLU A 113 16.71 -3.43 -7.29
CA GLU A 113 17.31 -3.71 -5.98
C GLU A 113 17.77 -2.41 -5.33
N VAL A 114 17.36 -2.21 -4.08
CA VAL A 114 17.73 -1.06 -3.26
C VAL A 114 18.06 -1.54 -1.86
N LYS A 115 19.25 -1.23 -1.38
CA LYS A 115 19.72 -1.57 -0.01
C LYS A 115 19.56 -3.06 0.36
N GLY A 116 19.79 -3.95 -0.60
CA GLY A 116 19.64 -5.40 -0.39
C GLY A 116 18.19 -5.90 -0.41
N HIS A 117 17.21 -5.02 -0.63
CA HIS A 117 15.82 -5.39 -0.82
C HIS A 117 15.45 -5.42 -2.30
N ARG A 118 14.73 -6.46 -2.68
CA ARG A 118 14.21 -6.66 -4.03
C ARG A 118 12.81 -6.05 -4.14
N TYR A 119 12.65 -5.11 -5.07
CA TYR A 119 11.40 -4.44 -5.37
C TYR A 119 10.88 -4.84 -6.75
N ILE A 120 9.61 -5.15 -6.85
CA ILE A 120 8.92 -5.36 -8.11
C ILE A 120 8.02 -4.15 -8.37
N VAL A 121 8.39 -3.34 -9.35
CA VAL A 121 7.60 -2.18 -9.77
C VAL A 121 6.63 -2.62 -10.85
N CYS A 122 5.35 -2.56 -10.55
CA CYS A 122 4.26 -2.92 -11.46
C CYS A 122 3.67 -1.67 -12.12
N LEU A 123 3.53 -1.70 -13.43
CA LEU A 123 2.82 -0.71 -14.23
C LEU A 123 1.59 -1.37 -14.87
N ASN A 124 0.42 -0.99 -14.37
CA ASN A 124 -0.85 -1.36 -14.98
C ASN A 124 -1.30 -0.21 -15.89
N GLU A 125 -1.23 -0.40 -17.21
CA GLU A 125 -1.54 0.64 -18.18
C GLU A 125 -3.03 1.03 -18.14
N GLU A 126 -3.93 0.09 -17.89
CA GLU A 126 -5.36 0.37 -17.79
C GLU A 126 -5.68 1.24 -16.55
N GLU A 127 -5.09 0.95 -15.42
CA GLU A 127 -5.26 1.77 -14.23
C GLU A 127 -4.59 3.14 -14.38
N ALA A 128 -3.45 3.20 -15.08
CA ALA A 128 -2.79 4.46 -15.38
C ALA A 128 -3.65 5.37 -16.28
N GLU A 129 -4.34 4.80 -17.28
CA GLU A 129 -5.28 5.52 -18.14
C GLU A 129 -6.51 6.00 -17.35
N LYS A 130 -7.10 5.15 -16.50
CA LYS A 130 -8.22 5.53 -15.62
C LYS A 130 -7.82 6.66 -14.65
N ASP A 131 -6.64 6.55 -14.05
CA ASP A 131 -6.11 7.58 -13.16
C ASP A 131 -5.83 8.89 -13.91
N ALA A 132 -5.35 8.83 -15.14
CA ALA A 132 -5.15 10.01 -15.99
C ALA A 132 -6.47 10.70 -16.31
N ALA A 133 -7.48 9.94 -16.74
CA ALA A 133 -8.82 10.46 -17.02
C ALA A 133 -9.48 11.07 -15.77
N ALA A 134 -9.34 10.42 -14.62
CA ALA A 134 -9.85 10.95 -13.35
C ALA A 134 -9.16 12.26 -12.95
N ARG A 135 -7.83 12.36 -13.14
CA ARG A 135 -7.09 13.63 -12.90
C ARG A 135 -7.56 14.75 -13.82
N GLU A 136 -7.74 14.47 -15.10
CA GLU A 136 -8.20 15.48 -16.05
C GLU A 136 -9.62 15.98 -15.72
N ALA A 137 -10.53 15.06 -15.35
CA ALA A 137 -11.87 15.43 -14.90
C ALA A 137 -11.85 16.31 -13.65
N ILE A 138 -10.94 16.04 -12.70
CA ILE A 138 -10.74 16.89 -11.51
C ILE A 138 -10.22 18.26 -11.91
N LEU A 139 -9.22 18.33 -12.80
CA LEU A 139 -8.65 19.60 -13.28
C LEU A 139 -9.67 20.44 -14.01
N GLU A 140 -10.48 19.84 -14.87
CA GLU A 140 -11.56 20.53 -15.56
C GLU A 140 -12.61 21.10 -14.58
N ARG A 141 -12.97 20.31 -13.57
CA ARG A 141 -13.88 20.77 -12.52
C ARG A 141 -13.30 21.93 -11.70
N LEU A 142 -12.00 21.87 -11.41
CA LEU A 142 -11.30 22.95 -10.70
C LEU A 142 -11.27 24.22 -11.55
N ARG A 143 -10.97 24.13 -12.86
CA ARG A 143 -10.98 25.26 -13.81
C ARG A 143 -12.36 25.92 -13.85
N LYS A 144 -13.43 25.14 -14.01
CA LYS A 144 -14.81 25.66 -13.98
C LYS A 144 -15.17 26.37 -12.68
N VAL A 145 -14.78 25.84 -11.54
CA VAL A 145 -15.00 26.49 -10.24
C VAL A 145 -14.18 27.78 -10.12
N LEU A 146 -12.95 27.78 -10.61
CA LEU A 146 -12.08 28.97 -10.60
C LEU A 146 -12.68 30.10 -11.46
N GLU A 147 -13.16 29.78 -12.66
CA GLU A 147 -13.78 30.73 -13.60
C GLU A 147 -15.08 31.31 -13.04
N GLN A 148 -15.93 30.47 -12.44
CA GLN A 148 -17.27 30.90 -11.99
C GLN A 148 -17.27 31.56 -10.60
N ARG A 149 -16.39 31.15 -9.69
CA ARG A 149 -16.43 31.53 -8.27
C ARG A 149 -15.12 32.12 -7.73
N GLY A 150 -14.10 32.15 -8.54
CA GLY A 150 -12.78 32.67 -8.18
C GLY A 150 -12.00 31.80 -7.17
N THR A 151 -10.82 32.26 -6.83
CA THR A 151 -9.83 31.55 -5.98
C THR A 151 -10.33 31.21 -4.58
N LYS A 152 -11.13 32.10 -3.97
CA LYS A 152 -11.68 31.90 -2.60
C LYS A 152 -12.54 30.66 -2.47
N ALA A 153 -13.31 30.32 -3.53
CA ALA A 153 -14.17 29.15 -3.52
C ALA A 153 -13.38 27.82 -3.55
N LEU A 154 -12.19 27.81 -4.12
CA LEU A 154 -11.30 26.64 -4.14
C LEU A 154 -10.65 26.41 -2.79
N VAL A 155 -10.10 27.47 -2.18
CA VAL A 155 -9.38 27.38 -0.90
C VAL A 155 -10.30 27.03 0.26
N GLY A 156 -11.52 27.56 0.27
CA GLY A 156 -12.52 27.26 1.30
C GLY A 156 -13.17 25.88 1.19
N ASN A 157 -12.99 25.17 0.10
CA ASN A 157 -13.61 23.89 -0.14
C ASN A 157 -12.71 22.74 0.31
N ARG A 158 -13.10 22.02 1.38
CA ARG A 158 -12.34 20.85 1.90
C ARG A 158 -12.06 19.76 0.85
N GLY A 159 -12.94 19.59 -0.14
CA GLY A 159 -12.75 18.63 -1.23
C GLY A 159 -11.63 19.01 -2.20
N PHE A 160 -11.40 20.31 -2.40
CA PHE A 160 -10.40 20.82 -3.34
C PHE A 160 -9.11 21.31 -2.68
N ALA A 161 -9.14 21.68 -1.38
CA ALA A 161 -8.01 22.25 -0.67
C ALA A 161 -6.72 21.40 -0.76
N ARG A 162 -6.85 20.08 -0.85
CA ARG A 162 -5.69 19.17 -0.99
C ARG A 162 -5.03 19.18 -2.38
N PHE A 163 -5.69 19.74 -3.39
CA PHE A 163 -5.18 19.82 -4.77
C PHE A 163 -4.75 21.22 -5.18
N VAL A 164 -4.97 22.20 -4.31
CA VAL A 164 -4.75 23.62 -4.61
C VAL A 164 -3.74 24.19 -3.64
N LYS A 165 -2.68 24.82 -4.17
CA LYS A 165 -1.69 25.55 -3.39
C LYS A 165 -1.76 27.04 -3.75
N MET A 166 -1.86 27.90 -2.74
CA MET A 166 -1.80 29.36 -2.93
C MET A 166 -0.36 29.85 -2.89
N GLU A 167 0.08 30.48 -3.94
CA GLU A 167 1.38 31.17 -3.99
C GLU A 167 1.15 32.64 -4.34
N LYS A 168 1.42 33.57 -3.37
CA LYS A 168 1.42 35.04 -3.55
C LYS A 168 0.27 35.57 -4.42
N GLY A 169 -0.98 35.12 -4.15
CA GLY A 169 -2.17 35.63 -4.83
C GLY A 169 -2.58 34.87 -6.11
N SER A 170 -1.83 33.89 -6.53
CA SER A 170 -2.23 32.97 -7.60
C SER A 170 -2.48 31.54 -7.07
N VAL A 171 -3.38 30.81 -7.74
CA VAL A 171 -3.66 29.41 -7.45
C VAL A 171 -2.86 28.54 -8.40
N ARG A 172 -2.09 27.61 -7.87
CA ARG A 172 -1.42 26.53 -8.61
C ARG A 172 -1.99 25.19 -8.24
#